data_96453e9e781615888c75544633be43f5
#
_entry.id   96453e9e781615888c75544633be43f5
#
_cell.length_a   1.000
_cell.length_b   1.000
_cell.length_c   1.000
_cell.angle_alpha   90.00
_cell.angle_beta   90.00
_cell.angle_gamma   90.00
#
_symmetry.space_group_name_H-M   'P 1'
#
loop_
_entity.id
_entity.type
_entity.pdbx_description
1 polymer ?
#
loop_
_entity_poly.entity_id
_entity_poly.type
_entity_poly.pdbx_seq_one_letter_code
_entity_poly.pdbx_strand_id
1 'polypeptide(L)'
;MEFDSEYGHRRNPIGYGECLEAFDKRLTELEKVLKDDDLVIVTADHGNDPTWYGTDHTREKIPLLMFSKSIKNGRYLEERTTFGDIGATILKNFGLEKPDNLLGEPIEELFE
;
A
#
# COMPACT_ATOMS: atom_id res chain seq x y z
N MET A 1 10.60 -0.79 -6.79
CA MET A 1 11.87 -1.55 -6.62
C MET A 1 13.02 -0.68 -6.17
N GLU A 2 13.08 0.57 -6.63
CA GLU A 2 14.17 1.51 -6.24
C GLU A 2 14.18 1.80 -4.74
N PHE A 3 13.04 1.92 -4.08
CA PHE A 3 12.97 2.09 -2.63
C PHE A 3 13.77 1.04 -1.89
N ASP A 4 13.66 -0.20 -2.30
CA ASP A 4 14.36 -1.32 -1.68
C ASP A 4 15.81 -1.42 -2.17
N SER A 5 16.02 -1.66 -3.46
CA SER A 5 17.33 -1.98 -4.02
C SER A 5 18.32 -0.82 -4.03
N GLU A 6 17.84 0.40 -4.36
CA GLU A 6 18.73 1.55 -4.55
C GLU A 6 18.89 2.40 -3.28
N TYR A 7 17.85 2.49 -2.45
CA TYR A 7 17.88 3.39 -1.31
C TYR A 7 17.75 2.69 0.04
N GLY A 8 16.97 1.63 0.14
CA GLY A 8 16.79 0.86 1.37
C GLY A 8 18.05 0.06 1.72
N HIS A 9 18.43 -0.89 0.89
CA HIS A 9 19.65 -1.72 1.09
C HIS A 9 20.94 -0.91 1.11
N ARG A 10 21.02 0.16 0.34
CA ARG A 10 22.18 1.05 0.31
C ARG A 10 22.20 2.10 1.42
N ARG A 11 21.20 2.10 2.30
CA ARG A 11 21.10 3.04 3.42
C ARG A 11 21.25 4.51 2.99
N ASN A 12 20.52 4.88 1.95
CA ASN A 12 20.49 6.24 1.42
C ASN A 12 19.17 6.93 1.77
N PRO A 13 19.03 7.53 2.97
CA PRO A 13 17.78 8.16 3.40
C PRO A 13 17.39 9.38 2.55
N ILE A 14 18.36 10.12 2.04
CA ILE A 14 18.12 11.28 1.17
C ILE A 14 17.52 10.81 -0.16
N GLY A 15 18.15 9.84 -0.83
CA GLY A 15 17.61 9.25 -2.05
C GLY A 15 16.27 8.58 -1.85
N TYR A 16 16.02 7.97 -0.69
CA TYR A 16 14.73 7.40 -0.32
C TYR A 16 13.65 8.49 -0.26
N GLY A 17 13.95 9.62 0.37
CA GLY A 17 13.03 10.77 0.43
C GLY A 17 12.74 11.37 -0.95
N GLU A 18 13.77 11.55 -1.79
CA GLU A 18 13.61 12.02 -3.19
C GLU A 18 12.77 11.06 -4.02
N CYS A 19 12.91 9.74 -3.80
CA CYS A 19 12.10 8.71 -4.45
C CYS A 19 10.63 8.80 -4.02
N LEU A 20 10.35 9.06 -2.73
CA LEU A 20 8.99 9.30 -2.23
C LEU A 20 8.35 10.53 -2.90
N GLU A 21 9.09 11.63 -3.01
CA GLU A 21 8.60 12.84 -3.69
C GLU A 21 8.29 12.59 -5.18
N ALA A 22 9.15 11.82 -5.86
CA ALA A 22 8.94 11.44 -7.24
C ALA A 22 7.71 10.53 -7.40
N PHE A 23 7.52 9.59 -6.48
CA PHE A 23 6.35 8.71 -6.45
C PHE A 23 5.05 9.49 -6.22
N ASP A 24 5.04 10.45 -5.31
CA ASP A 24 3.89 11.32 -5.05
C ASP A 24 3.44 12.09 -6.30
N LYS A 25 4.40 12.63 -7.05
CA LYS A 25 4.11 13.30 -8.33
C LYS A 25 3.47 12.33 -9.35
N ARG A 26 3.93 11.07 -9.37
CA ARG A 26 3.36 10.03 -10.26
C ARG A 26 1.95 9.62 -9.84
N LEU A 27 1.65 9.58 -8.53
CA LEU A 27 0.29 9.35 -8.04
C LEU A 27 -0.67 10.45 -8.54
N THR A 28 -0.24 11.71 -8.55
CA THR A 28 -1.04 12.81 -9.10
C THR A 28 -1.35 12.64 -10.59
N GLU A 29 -0.41 12.09 -11.37
CA GLU A 29 -0.65 11.75 -12.78
C GLU A 29 -1.64 10.59 -12.92
N LEU A 30 -1.48 9.53 -12.10
CA LEU A 30 -2.39 8.39 -12.07
C LEU A 30 -3.83 8.83 -11.77
N GLU A 31 -4.01 9.70 -10.80
CA GLU A 31 -5.33 10.21 -10.38
C GLU A 31 -6.15 10.78 -11.55
N LYS A 32 -5.47 11.42 -12.51
CA LYS A 32 -6.12 12.05 -13.69
C LYS A 32 -6.75 11.02 -14.64
N VAL A 33 -6.23 9.81 -14.68
CA VAL A 33 -6.68 8.75 -15.62
C VAL A 33 -7.58 7.72 -14.95
N LEU A 34 -7.72 7.74 -13.63
CA LEU A 34 -8.61 6.83 -12.90
C LEU A 34 -10.08 7.08 -13.27
N LYS A 35 -10.82 6.00 -13.36
CA LYS A 35 -12.29 6.00 -13.46
C LYS A 35 -12.92 6.02 -12.08
N ASP A 36 -14.23 6.26 -12.03
CA ASP A 36 -14.95 6.36 -10.76
C ASP A 36 -15.03 5.04 -9.98
N ASP A 37 -14.92 3.92 -10.68
CA ASP A 37 -14.98 2.56 -10.13
C ASP A 37 -13.59 1.91 -9.94
N ASP A 38 -12.51 2.63 -10.24
CA ASP A 38 -11.17 2.14 -9.94
C ASP A 38 -10.87 2.23 -8.44
N LEU A 39 -10.23 1.20 -7.89
CA LEU A 39 -9.66 1.19 -6.55
C LEU A 39 -8.14 1.13 -6.63
N VAL A 40 -7.48 2.13 -6.09
CA VAL A 40 -6.02 2.16 -5.95
C VAL A 40 -5.63 1.73 -4.56
N ILE A 41 -4.70 0.79 -4.46
CA ILE A 41 -4.10 0.34 -3.19
C ILE A 41 -2.60 0.57 -3.28
N VAL A 42 -2.06 1.38 -2.38
CA VAL A 42 -0.63 1.60 -2.22
C VAL A 42 -0.16 0.91 -0.94
N THR A 43 0.75 -0.02 -1.09
CA THR A 43 1.30 -0.80 0.01
C THR A 43 2.74 -1.22 -0.30
N ALA A 44 3.34 -2.02 0.55
CA ALA A 44 4.67 -2.61 0.35
C ALA A 44 4.65 -4.09 0.76
N ASP A 45 5.63 -4.85 0.30
CA ASP A 45 5.80 -6.26 0.63
C ASP A 45 6.59 -6.47 1.94
N HIS A 46 7.39 -5.48 2.35
CA HIS A 46 8.14 -5.46 3.62
C HIS A 46 8.60 -4.04 3.96
N GLY A 47 9.14 -3.87 5.17
CA GLY A 47 9.82 -2.65 5.60
C GLY A 47 11.28 -2.62 5.16
N ASN A 48 11.84 -1.44 4.99
CA ASN A 48 13.28 -1.23 4.79
C ASN A 48 13.65 0.19 5.22
N ASP A 49 14.14 0.34 6.47
CA ASP A 49 14.53 1.64 7.01
C ASP A 49 15.93 2.03 6.52
N PRO A 50 16.07 3.06 5.67
CA PRO A 50 17.36 3.49 5.14
C PRO A 50 18.27 4.15 6.20
N THR A 51 17.79 4.36 7.41
CA THR A 51 18.56 4.93 8.53
C THR A 51 19.12 3.86 9.47
N TRP A 52 18.68 2.60 9.31
CA TRP A 52 19.12 1.50 10.16
C TRP A 52 20.51 0.99 9.74
N TYR A 53 21.21 0.33 10.65
CA TYR A 53 22.50 -0.27 10.34
C TYR A 53 22.34 -1.58 9.53
N GLY A 54 23.42 -2.04 8.88
CA GLY A 54 23.39 -3.23 8.04
C GLY A 54 22.79 -2.96 6.66
N THR A 55 22.46 -4.01 5.94
CA THR A 55 21.93 -3.95 4.56
C THR A 55 20.68 -4.78 4.35
N ASP A 56 20.17 -5.43 5.41
CA ASP A 56 18.98 -6.27 5.34
C ASP A 56 17.70 -5.44 5.45
N HIS A 57 16.57 -6.07 5.12
CA HIS A 57 15.25 -5.52 5.39
C HIS A 57 15.05 -5.28 6.89
N THR A 58 14.18 -4.36 7.21
CA THR A 58 13.84 -4.01 8.58
C THR A 58 12.36 -4.28 8.88
N ARG A 59 11.95 -4.15 10.14
CA ARG A 59 10.65 -4.64 10.62
C ARG A 59 9.60 -3.55 10.81
N GLU A 60 9.70 -2.47 10.07
CA GLU A 60 8.71 -1.41 10.10
C GLU A 60 7.38 -1.91 9.55
N LYS A 61 6.31 -1.31 10.04
CA LYS A 61 4.98 -1.46 9.44
C LYS A 61 5.00 -0.89 8.03
N ILE A 62 4.32 -1.57 7.13
CA ILE A 62 4.16 -1.10 5.76
C ILE A 62 2.95 -0.18 5.64
N PRO A 63 2.95 0.74 4.66
CA PRO A 63 1.79 1.57 4.40
C PRO A 63 0.62 0.76 3.84
N LEU A 64 -0.59 1.20 4.14
CA LEU A 64 -1.81 0.74 3.52
C LEU A 64 -2.68 1.97 3.22
N LEU A 65 -2.59 2.45 2.00
CA LEU A 65 -3.34 3.60 1.53
C LEU A 65 -4.31 3.15 0.44
N MET A 66 -5.55 3.56 0.54
CA MET A 66 -6.58 3.19 -0.41
C MET A 66 -7.32 4.42 -0.91
N PHE A 67 -7.52 4.49 -2.21
CA PHE A 67 -8.19 5.60 -2.88
C PHE A 67 -9.11 5.12 -3.99
N SER A 68 -10.27 5.72 -4.07
CA SER A 68 -11.19 5.64 -5.21
C SER A 68 -11.96 6.94 -5.32
N LYS A 69 -12.31 7.35 -6.53
CA LYS A 69 -13.16 8.53 -6.75
C LYS A 69 -14.58 8.37 -6.18
N SER A 70 -15.01 7.13 -5.99
CA SER A 70 -16.30 6.80 -5.35
C SER A 70 -16.29 6.97 -3.83
N ILE A 71 -15.11 6.93 -3.18
CA ILE A 71 -14.97 7.14 -1.75
C ILE A 71 -14.98 8.64 -1.46
N LYS A 72 -16.06 9.15 -0.87
CA LYS A 72 -16.26 10.60 -0.67
C LYS A 72 -15.58 11.15 0.58
N ASN A 73 -15.39 10.32 1.60
CA ASN A 73 -14.85 10.75 2.88
C ASN A 73 -13.61 9.92 3.22
N GLY A 74 -12.49 10.61 3.41
CA GLY A 74 -11.30 9.96 3.95
C GLY A 74 -11.53 9.52 5.40
N ARG A 75 -11.00 8.37 5.76
CA ARG A 75 -11.01 7.85 7.14
C ARG A 75 -9.71 7.15 7.48
N TYR A 76 -9.41 7.09 8.74
CA TYR A 76 -8.32 6.29 9.25
C TYR A 76 -8.78 4.83 9.34
N LEU A 77 -7.97 3.91 8.80
CA LEU A 77 -8.23 2.48 8.89
C LEU A 77 -7.52 1.89 10.10
N GLU A 78 -8.16 0.92 10.74
CA GLU A 78 -7.51 0.13 11.78
C GLU A 78 -6.29 -0.62 11.24
N GLU A 79 -5.29 -0.80 12.10
CA GLU A 79 -4.08 -1.54 11.75
C GLU A 79 -4.39 -2.99 11.43
N ARG A 80 -3.87 -3.48 10.30
CA ARG A 80 -4.09 -4.85 9.83
C ARG A 80 -2.90 -5.74 10.17
N THR A 81 -3.14 -7.03 10.26
CA THR A 81 -2.12 -8.01 10.72
C THR A 81 -1.69 -9.00 9.63
N THR A 82 -2.32 -8.98 8.48
CA THR A 82 -2.00 -9.90 7.38
C THR A 82 -2.24 -9.28 6.00
N PHE A 83 -1.37 -9.62 5.04
CA PHE A 83 -1.56 -9.28 3.63
C PHE A 83 -2.84 -9.87 3.04
N GLY A 84 -3.33 -10.97 3.62
CA GLY A 84 -4.57 -11.61 3.20
C GLY A 84 -5.78 -10.68 3.23
N ASP A 85 -5.77 -9.65 4.07
CA ASP A 85 -6.84 -8.64 4.14
C ASP A 85 -6.98 -7.87 2.83
N ILE A 86 -5.87 -7.57 2.14
CA ILE A 86 -5.89 -6.94 0.81
C ILE A 86 -6.54 -7.88 -0.21
N GLY A 87 -6.12 -9.16 -0.22
CA GLY A 87 -6.71 -10.17 -1.10
C GLY A 87 -8.22 -10.35 -0.88
N ALA A 88 -8.64 -10.46 0.38
CA ALA A 88 -10.05 -10.57 0.75
C ALA A 88 -10.85 -9.30 0.33
N THR A 89 -10.26 -8.13 0.47
CA THR A 89 -10.86 -6.85 0.04
C THR A 89 -11.05 -6.82 -1.48
N ILE A 90 -10.05 -7.27 -2.25
CA ILE A 90 -10.13 -7.33 -3.70
C ILE A 90 -11.25 -8.29 -4.15
N LEU A 91 -11.33 -9.49 -3.55
CA LEU A 91 -12.39 -10.44 -3.84
C LEU A 91 -13.78 -9.83 -3.58
N LYS A 92 -13.96 -9.21 -2.41
CA LYS A 92 -15.22 -8.53 -2.07
C LYS A 92 -15.55 -7.42 -3.06
N ASN A 93 -14.58 -6.63 -3.48
CA ASN A 93 -14.78 -5.55 -4.46
C ASN A 93 -15.32 -6.09 -5.80
N PHE A 94 -14.92 -7.29 -6.19
CA PHE A 94 -15.42 -7.95 -7.40
C PHE A 94 -16.66 -8.84 -7.15
N GLY A 95 -17.24 -8.82 -5.96
CA GLY A 95 -18.40 -9.64 -5.62
C GLY A 95 -18.12 -11.15 -5.60
N LEU A 96 -16.86 -11.52 -5.36
CA LEU A 96 -16.41 -12.90 -5.29
C LEU A 96 -16.33 -13.38 -3.82
N GLU A 97 -16.68 -14.63 -3.60
CA GLU A 97 -16.54 -15.25 -2.28
C GLU A 97 -15.07 -15.52 -1.96
N LYS A 98 -14.71 -15.26 -0.71
CA LYS A 98 -13.37 -15.57 -0.20
C LYS A 98 -13.22 -17.08 -0.02
N PRO A 99 -12.17 -17.72 -0.59
CA PRO A 99 -11.89 -19.13 -0.31
C PRO A 99 -11.56 -19.36 1.17
N ASP A 100 -11.99 -20.52 1.72
CA ASP A 100 -11.77 -20.85 3.12
C ASP A 100 -10.29 -20.89 3.54
N ASN A 101 -9.40 -21.17 2.62
CA ASN A 101 -7.96 -21.22 2.86
C ASN A 101 -7.25 -19.87 2.71
N LEU A 102 -7.94 -18.81 2.33
CA LEU A 102 -7.39 -17.46 2.33
C LEU A 102 -7.48 -16.86 3.72
N LEU A 103 -6.32 -16.63 4.33
CA LEU A 103 -6.23 -15.89 5.59
C LEU A 103 -6.51 -14.41 5.33
N GLY A 104 -7.16 -13.78 6.29
CA GLY A 104 -7.50 -12.36 6.22
C GLY A 104 -8.99 -12.10 6.00
N GLU A 105 -9.38 -10.87 6.32
CA GLU A 105 -10.76 -10.41 6.22
C GLU A 105 -10.82 -9.11 5.40
N PRO A 106 -11.91 -8.88 4.64
CA PRO A 106 -12.04 -7.65 3.87
C PRO A 106 -12.06 -6.43 4.77
N ILE A 107 -11.53 -5.33 4.26
CA ILE A 107 -11.55 -4.03 4.93
C ILE A 107 -12.94 -3.43 4.72
N GLU A 108 -13.85 -3.72 5.65
CA GLU A 108 -15.28 -3.40 5.54
C GLU A 108 -15.54 -1.90 5.39
N GLU A 109 -14.72 -1.07 6.02
CA GLU A 109 -14.81 0.38 5.99
C GLU A 109 -14.78 0.98 4.57
N LEU A 110 -14.21 0.26 3.60
CA LEU A 110 -14.19 0.70 2.20
C LEU A 110 -15.56 0.58 1.50
N PHE A 111 -16.44 -0.26 2.03
CA PHE A 111 -17.73 -0.58 1.43
C PHE A 111 -18.91 0.10 2.13
N GLU A 112 -18.62 0.85 3.16
CA GLU A 112 -19.59 1.70 3.88
C GLU A 112 -19.71 3.06 3.17
#